data_f66a618884be3130c43391fa1ca963a8
#
_entry.id   f66a618884be3130c43391fa1ca963a8
#
_cell.length_a   1.000
_cell.length_b   1.000
_cell.length_c   1.000
_cell.angle_alpha   90.00
_cell.angle_beta   90.00
_cell.angle_gamma   90.00
#
_symmetry.space_group_name_H-M   'P 1'
#
loop_
_entity.id
_entity.type
_entity.pdbx_description
1 polymer ?
#
loop_
_entity_poly.entity_id
_entity_poly.type
_entity_poly.pdbx_seq_one_letter_code
_entity_poly.pdbx_strand_id
1 'polypeptide(L)'
;MIPHVKRHLIKFHEDDRAQRLQDVYQVGMQNSQINISYVNSTEHCVGWHYHTKQTEYWFVVKGALKVGLVKSDVQMDEKKNKDVDPDKVVQAACVEFEYLSDKNLQVLEIPPYVYHGYRALIPGTILMYYINEKYEKVSKYDDERVPIGYFGEDWGTPNK
;
A
#
# COMPACT_ATOMS: atom_id res chain seq x y z
N MET A 1 -8.99 30.07 -23.59
CA MET A 1 -9.01 28.62 -23.27
C MET A 1 -9.88 27.94 -24.30
N ILE A 2 -9.45 26.85 -24.90
CA ILE A 2 -10.25 26.10 -25.88
C ILE A 2 -11.51 25.58 -25.16
N PRO A 3 -12.71 25.76 -25.74
CA PRO A 3 -13.97 25.29 -25.16
C PRO A 3 -13.87 23.77 -24.82
N HIS A 4 -14.45 23.37 -23.69
CA HIS A 4 -14.48 22.00 -23.18
C HIS A 4 -13.16 21.42 -22.62
N VAL A 5 -12.05 22.14 -22.69
CA VAL A 5 -10.83 21.75 -21.95
C VAL A 5 -11.02 22.11 -20.48
N LYS A 6 -10.88 21.12 -19.60
CA LYS A 6 -11.03 21.26 -18.14
C LYS A 6 -9.73 20.97 -17.43
N ARG A 7 -9.49 21.65 -16.30
CA ARG A 7 -8.41 21.35 -15.36
C ARG A 7 -9.01 20.86 -14.06
N HIS A 8 -8.48 19.79 -13.54
CA HIS A 8 -8.87 19.24 -12.25
C HIS A 8 -7.70 19.37 -11.28
N LEU A 9 -7.98 19.91 -10.09
CA LEU A 9 -6.99 19.95 -9.01
C LEU A 9 -6.93 18.60 -8.35
N ILE A 10 -5.70 18.08 -8.18
CA ILE A 10 -5.46 16.81 -7.51
C ILE A 10 -5.37 17.07 -6.00
N LYS A 11 -6.08 16.26 -5.23
CA LYS A 11 -5.98 16.27 -3.78
C LYS A 11 -4.68 15.58 -3.37
N PHE A 12 -4.01 16.11 -2.36
CA PHE A 12 -2.83 15.47 -1.79
C PHE A 12 -2.90 15.49 -0.26
N HIS A 13 -2.19 14.54 0.32
CA HIS A 13 -1.91 14.46 1.75
C HIS A 13 -0.40 14.30 1.94
N GLU A 14 0.14 15.00 2.93
CA GLU A 14 1.58 14.95 3.25
C GLU A 14 1.78 14.71 4.74
N ASP A 15 2.71 13.82 5.06
CA ASP A 15 3.22 13.58 6.41
C ASP A 15 4.75 13.38 6.35
N ASP A 16 5.38 13.03 7.46
CA ASP A 16 6.83 12.80 7.58
C ASP A 16 7.34 11.62 6.72
N ARG A 17 6.46 10.74 6.28
CA ARG A 17 6.77 9.56 5.47
C ARG A 17 6.71 9.85 3.97
N ALA A 18 5.68 10.56 3.50
CA ALA A 18 5.46 10.78 2.07
C ALA A 18 4.44 11.88 1.77
N GLN A 19 4.54 12.45 0.57
CA GLN A 19 3.46 13.19 -0.07
C GLN A 19 2.68 12.22 -0.97
N ARG A 20 1.35 12.17 -0.83
CA ARG A 20 0.47 11.26 -1.56
C ARG A 20 -0.56 12.04 -2.35
N LEU A 21 -0.58 11.81 -3.65
CA LEU A 21 -1.63 12.28 -4.55
C LEU A 21 -2.70 11.21 -4.63
N GLN A 22 -3.95 11.57 -4.36
CA GLN A 22 -5.07 10.64 -4.35
C GLN A 22 -5.93 10.85 -5.59
N ASP A 23 -6.37 9.74 -6.19
CA ASP A 23 -7.30 9.71 -7.31
C ASP A 23 -6.89 10.69 -8.43
N VAL A 24 -5.69 10.53 -8.96
CA VAL A 24 -5.12 11.41 -10.01
C VAL A 24 -6.00 11.47 -11.27
N TYR A 25 -6.75 10.40 -11.54
CA TYR A 25 -7.72 10.30 -12.63
C TYR A 25 -9.15 10.38 -12.11
N GLN A 26 -9.54 11.50 -11.52
CA GLN A 26 -10.88 11.73 -10.94
C GLN A 26 -12.04 11.52 -11.92
N VAL A 27 -11.76 11.53 -13.21
CA VAL A 27 -12.75 11.44 -14.29
C VAL A 27 -12.50 10.19 -15.10
N GLY A 28 -13.56 9.39 -15.32
CA GLY A 28 -13.49 8.19 -16.16
C GLY A 28 -13.17 6.89 -15.43
N MET A 29 -12.84 6.93 -14.15
CA MET A 29 -12.60 5.74 -13.32
C MET A 29 -13.67 5.64 -12.23
N GLN A 30 -14.76 4.92 -12.50
CA GLN A 30 -15.93 4.95 -11.61
C GLN A 30 -15.72 4.23 -10.27
N ASN A 31 -15.01 3.09 -10.28
CA ASN A 31 -14.86 2.23 -9.10
C ASN A 31 -13.40 1.96 -8.72
N SER A 32 -12.48 2.62 -9.35
CA SER A 32 -11.04 2.44 -9.17
C SER A 32 -10.35 3.78 -9.10
N GLN A 33 -9.09 3.80 -8.68
CA GLN A 33 -8.28 5.01 -8.68
C GLN A 33 -6.79 4.71 -8.86
N ILE A 34 -6.06 5.72 -9.30
CA ILE A 34 -4.60 5.72 -9.32
C ILE A 34 -4.11 6.72 -8.28
N ASN A 35 -3.19 6.26 -7.46
CA ASN A 35 -2.53 7.07 -6.44
C ASN A 35 -1.03 7.15 -6.74
N ILE A 36 -0.41 8.23 -6.31
CA ILE A 36 1.04 8.42 -6.41
C ILE A 36 1.56 8.86 -5.05
N SER A 37 2.59 8.17 -4.57
CA SER A 37 3.30 8.51 -3.34
C SER A 37 4.73 8.93 -3.66
N TYR A 38 5.12 10.10 -3.19
CA TYR A 38 6.50 10.59 -3.20
C TYR A 38 7.10 10.30 -1.83
N VAL A 39 7.91 9.26 -1.73
CA VAL A 39 8.45 8.75 -0.47
C VAL A 39 9.80 9.37 -0.20
N ASN A 40 9.84 10.31 0.72
CA ASN A 40 11.06 11.08 1.01
C ASN A 40 11.93 10.43 2.10
N SER A 41 11.33 9.66 3.01
CA SER A 41 12.04 9.00 4.11
C SER A 41 12.40 7.56 3.78
N THR A 42 13.64 7.19 4.06
CA THR A 42 14.12 5.79 4.06
C THR A 42 14.09 5.16 5.45
N GLU A 43 13.75 5.92 6.48
CA GLU A 43 13.74 5.47 7.88
C GLU A 43 12.37 5.00 8.35
N HIS A 44 11.31 5.40 7.66
CA HIS A 44 9.94 5.07 8.02
C HIS A 44 9.37 3.99 7.11
N CYS A 45 8.66 3.04 7.72
CA CYS A 45 7.85 2.06 7.00
C CYS A 45 6.40 2.54 6.90
N VAL A 46 5.74 2.21 5.81
CA VAL A 46 4.30 2.40 5.61
C VAL A 46 3.66 1.02 5.61
N GLY A 47 2.70 0.78 6.47
CA GLY A 47 2.02 -0.52 6.61
C GLY A 47 1.72 -0.80 8.09
N TRP A 48 1.26 -1.94 8.44
CA TRP A 48 0.75 -2.98 7.55
C TRP A 48 -0.70 -2.69 7.19
N HIS A 49 -1.04 -2.79 5.91
CA HIS A 49 -2.40 -2.67 5.41
C HIS A 49 -2.92 -4.05 5.01
N TYR A 50 -4.22 -4.22 5.12
CA TYR A 50 -4.92 -5.46 4.78
C TYR A 50 -6.30 -5.14 4.20
N HIS A 51 -6.64 -5.80 3.12
CA HIS A 51 -7.90 -5.60 2.42
C HIS A 51 -8.61 -6.93 2.16
N THR A 52 -9.94 -6.92 2.21
CA THR A 52 -10.76 -8.10 1.93
C THR A 52 -11.35 -8.11 0.52
N LYS A 53 -11.36 -6.96 -0.17
CA LYS A 53 -11.93 -6.78 -1.51
C LYS A 53 -10.98 -6.14 -2.49
N GLN A 54 -10.13 -5.23 -1.99
CA GLN A 54 -9.25 -4.43 -2.82
C GLN A 54 -8.05 -5.24 -3.29
N THR A 55 -7.77 -5.14 -4.59
CA THR A 55 -6.50 -5.55 -5.20
C THR A 55 -5.70 -4.31 -5.53
N GLU A 56 -4.43 -4.31 -5.21
CA GLU A 56 -3.50 -3.24 -5.53
C GLU A 56 -2.47 -3.68 -6.57
N TYR A 57 -2.08 -2.75 -7.45
CA TYR A 57 -1.05 -2.94 -8.48
C TYR A 57 -0.01 -1.86 -8.31
N TRP A 58 1.17 -2.23 -7.82
CA TRP A 58 2.23 -1.31 -7.46
C TRP A 58 3.33 -1.26 -8.52
N PHE A 59 3.72 -0.06 -8.89
CA PHE A 59 4.80 0.21 -9.84
C PHE A 59 5.70 1.34 -9.33
N VAL A 60 7.01 1.08 -9.25
CA VAL A 60 7.98 2.10 -8.89
C VAL A 60 8.40 2.88 -10.13
N VAL A 61 7.98 4.14 -10.19
CA VAL A 61 8.29 5.06 -11.29
C VAL A 61 9.74 5.53 -11.20
N LYS A 62 10.24 5.73 -9.97
CA LYS A 62 11.61 6.18 -9.68
C LYS A 62 12.05 5.64 -8.32
N GLY A 63 13.31 5.20 -8.23
CA GLY A 63 13.90 4.74 -6.97
C GLY A 63 13.67 3.27 -6.70
N ALA A 64 13.57 2.89 -5.43
CA ALA A 64 13.42 1.49 -5.01
C ALA A 64 12.66 1.34 -3.69
N LEU A 65 11.87 0.27 -3.59
CA LEU A 65 11.12 -0.13 -2.41
C LEU A 65 11.50 -1.56 -1.97
N LYS A 66 11.57 -1.75 -0.66
CA LYS A 66 11.42 -3.05 -0.02
C LYS A 66 9.96 -3.19 0.37
N VAL A 67 9.27 -4.19 -0.17
CA VAL A 67 7.86 -4.48 0.07
C VAL A 67 7.76 -5.70 0.95
N GLY A 68 7.06 -5.59 2.07
CA GLY A 68 6.75 -6.72 2.94
C GLY A 68 5.38 -7.28 2.60
N LEU A 69 5.26 -8.60 2.57
CA LEU A 69 4.04 -9.33 2.26
C LEU A 69 3.82 -10.43 3.30
N VAL A 70 2.61 -10.53 3.82
CA VAL A 70 2.20 -11.62 4.71
C VAL A 70 0.85 -12.14 4.26
N LYS A 71 0.83 -13.41 3.82
CA LYS A 71 -0.43 -14.08 3.51
C LYS A 71 -1.15 -14.45 4.80
N SER A 72 -2.36 -13.99 4.95
CA SER A 72 -3.22 -14.47 6.01
C SER A 72 -3.81 -15.82 5.62
N ASP A 73 -3.45 -16.89 6.32
CA ASP A 73 -4.10 -18.20 6.15
C ASP A 73 -5.50 -18.23 6.78
N VAL A 74 -5.84 -17.19 7.48
CA VAL A 74 -7.19 -16.99 8.02
C VAL A 74 -8.02 -16.31 6.93
N GLN A 75 -8.74 -17.10 6.14
CA GLN A 75 -9.93 -16.59 5.48
C GLN A 75 -10.84 -16.09 6.60
N MET A 76 -10.84 -14.81 6.83
CA MET A 76 -11.66 -14.17 7.82
C MET A 76 -13.12 -14.35 7.38
N ASP A 77 -13.77 -15.36 7.90
CA ASP A 77 -15.21 -15.51 7.81
C ASP A 77 -15.81 -14.26 8.45
N GLU A 78 -16.45 -13.40 7.67
CA GLU A 78 -16.94 -12.05 8.07
C GLU A 78 -17.81 -12.09 9.36
N LYS A 79 -18.26 -13.28 9.76
CA LYS A 79 -19.06 -13.50 10.96
C LYS A 79 -18.30 -13.94 12.20
N LYS A 80 -17.02 -14.35 12.09
CA LYS A 80 -16.24 -14.91 13.22
C LYS A 80 -15.16 -13.99 13.78
N ASN A 81 -14.98 -12.82 13.23
CA ASN A 81 -13.82 -11.96 13.45
C ASN A 81 -13.76 -11.17 14.75
N LYS A 82 -14.69 -11.37 15.66
CA LYS A 82 -14.61 -10.72 16.97
C LYS A 82 -13.72 -11.42 17.99
N ASP A 83 -13.29 -12.64 17.70
CA ASP A 83 -12.60 -13.51 18.67
C ASP A 83 -11.28 -14.12 18.12
N VAL A 84 -10.69 -13.58 17.07
CA VAL A 84 -9.37 -14.05 16.62
C VAL A 84 -8.31 -13.49 17.56
N ASP A 85 -7.72 -14.39 18.33
CA ASP A 85 -6.57 -14.12 19.17
C ASP A 85 -5.41 -13.59 18.29
N PRO A 86 -5.00 -12.32 18.45
CA PRO A 86 -3.94 -11.72 17.65
C PRO A 86 -2.64 -12.52 17.72
N ASP A 87 -2.37 -13.15 18.85
CA ASP A 87 -1.15 -13.94 19.07
C ASP A 87 -1.12 -15.24 18.24
N LYS A 88 -2.26 -15.77 17.84
CA LYS A 88 -2.32 -16.95 16.96
C LYS A 88 -2.05 -16.64 15.50
N VAL A 89 -2.37 -15.44 15.03
CA VAL A 89 -2.08 -14.99 13.67
C VAL A 89 -0.57 -14.77 13.49
N VAL A 90 0.09 -14.24 14.50
CA VAL A 90 1.54 -13.96 14.49
C VAL A 90 2.38 -15.26 14.41
N GLN A 91 1.96 -16.35 15.04
CA GLN A 91 2.73 -17.59 15.07
C GLN A 91 2.75 -18.36 13.73
N ALA A 92 1.84 -18.05 12.81
CA ALA A 92 1.73 -18.72 11.51
C ALA A 92 2.23 -17.87 10.33
N ALA A 93 2.60 -16.61 10.56
CA ALA A 93 2.93 -15.68 9.49
C ALA A 93 4.41 -15.76 9.08
N CYS A 94 4.67 -16.14 7.84
CA CYS A 94 5.96 -15.94 7.20
C CYS A 94 5.93 -14.59 6.46
N VAL A 95 6.84 -13.70 6.81
CA VAL A 95 7.02 -12.44 6.10
C VAL A 95 7.92 -12.66 4.90
N GLU A 96 7.40 -12.40 3.73
CA GLU A 96 8.17 -12.39 2.48
C GLU A 96 8.50 -10.95 2.10
N PHE A 97 9.68 -10.73 1.53
CA PHE A 97 10.09 -9.43 1.04
C PHE A 97 10.33 -9.46 -0.46
N GLU A 98 9.68 -8.54 -1.16
CA GLU A 98 9.87 -8.25 -2.56
C GLU A 98 10.58 -6.91 -2.74
N TYR A 99 11.28 -6.75 -3.86
CA TYR A 99 12.02 -5.53 -4.18
C TYR A 99 11.56 -4.97 -5.51
N LEU A 100 10.97 -3.78 -5.47
CA LEU A 100 10.55 -3.05 -6.67
C LEU A 100 11.51 -1.87 -6.92
N SER A 101 11.82 -1.63 -8.19
CA SER A 101 12.63 -0.47 -8.56
C SER A 101 12.34 0.00 -9.97
N ASP A 102 12.78 1.21 -10.29
CA ASP A 102 12.77 1.75 -11.66
C ASP A 102 13.74 1.00 -12.62
N LYS A 103 14.46 0.02 -12.12
CA LYS A 103 15.39 -0.81 -12.90
C LYS A 103 14.82 -2.17 -13.28
N ASN A 104 13.94 -2.72 -12.47
CA ASN A 104 13.37 -4.04 -12.76
C ASN A 104 11.99 -4.01 -13.45
N LEU A 105 11.40 -2.83 -13.67
CA LEU A 105 10.19 -2.57 -14.46
C LEU A 105 9.06 -3.61 -14.24
N GLN A 106 8.75 -3.88 -13.00
CA GLN A 106 7.75 -4.86 -12.60
C GLN A 106 6.53 -4.18 -11.98
N VAL A 107 5.36 -4.75 -12.23
CA VAL A 107 4.14 -4.46 -11.48
C VAL A 107 3.93 -5.57 -10.46
N LEU A 108 3.83 -5.21 -9.20
CA LEU A 108 3.46 -6.13 -8.14
C LEU A 108 1.94 -6.09 -7.96
N GLU A 109 1.27 -7.21 -8.16
CA GLU A 109 -0.14 -7.39 -7.86
C GLU A 109 -0.28 -7.94 -6.45
N ILE A 110 -1.01 -7.21 -5.60
CA ILE A 110 -1.31 -7.59 -4.22
C ILE A 110 -2.81 -7.86 -4.12
N PRO A 111 -3.21 -9.14 -4.07
CA PRO A 111 -4.62 -9.52 -3.98
C PRO A 111 -5.19 -9.26 -2.57
N PRO A 112 -6.52 -9.34 -2.39
CA PRO A 112 -7.14 -9.39 -1.07
C PRO A 112 -6.52 -10.47 -0.17
N TYR A 113 -6.63 -10.27 1.14
CA TYR A 113 -6.14 -11.18 2.19
C TYR A 113 -4.61 -11.28 2.30
N VAL A 114 -3.89 -10.30 1.76
CA VAL A 114 -2.43 -10.16 1.93
C VAL A 114 -2.13 -8.89 2.70
N TYR A 115 -1.55 -9.01 3.90
CA TYR A 115 -0.96 -7.86 4.57
C TYR A 115 0.22 -7.36 3.77
N HIS A 116 0.31 -6.05 3.61
CA HIS A 116 1.37 -5.43 2.85
C HIS A 116 1.81 -4.10 3.44
N GLY A 117 3.06 -3.80 3.19
CA GLY A 117 3.67 -2.55 3.56
C GLY A 117 4.95 -2.33 2.77
N TYR A 118 5.55 -1.17 2.92
CA TYR A 118 6.80 -0.87 2.23
C TYR A 118 7.71 0.05 3.03
N ARG A 119 8.97 0.01 2.65
CA ARG A 119 10.00 0.97 3.03
C ARG A 119 10.75 1.42 1.78
N ALA A 120 10.97 2.72 1.63
CA ALA A 120 11.83 3.23 0.56
C ALA A 120 13.30 2.90 0.87
N LEU A 121 14.02 2.46 -0.13
CA LEU A 121 15.46 2.20 -0.07
C LEU A 121 16.29 3.41 -0.55
N ILE A 122 15.66 4.28 -1.32
CA ILE A 122 16.26 5.48 -1.90
C ILE A 122 15.33 6.66 -1.59
N PRO A 123 15.85 7.79 -1.07
CA PRO A 123 15.04 8.99 -0.86
C PRO A 123 14.48 9.52 -2.18
N GLY A 124 13.25 10.03 -2.14
CA GLY A 124 12.57 10.52 -3.35
C GLY A 124 12.06 9.41 -4.25
N THR A 125 11.85 8.21 -3.72
CA THR A 125 11.18 7.12 -4.44
C THR A 125 9.75 7.51 -4.78
N ILE A 126 9.33 7.22 -6.01
CA ILE A 126 7.97 7.48 -6.49
C ILE A 126 7.28 6.15 -6.74
N LEU A 127 6.27 5.87 -5.92
CA LEU A 127 5.37 4.73 -6.06
C LEU A 127 4.08 5.20 -6.72
N MET A 128 3.72 4.58 -7.85
CA MET A 128 2.39 4.67 -8.43
C MET A 128 1.65 3.37 -8.15
N TYR A 129 0.41 3.46 -7.69
CA TYR A 129 -0.41 2.27 -7.46
C TYR A 129 -1.84 2.49 -7.91
N TYR A 130 -2.34 1.47 -8.60
CA TYR A 130 -3.73 1.36 -8.99
C TYR A 130 -4.45 0.49 -7.97
N ILE A 131 -5.65 0.90 -7.58
CA ILE A 131 -6.55 0.10 -6.74
C ILE A 131 -7.89 -0.06 -7.45
N ASN A 132 -8.44 -1.27 -7.43
CA ASN A 132 -9.69 -1.60 -8.11
C ASN A 132 -10.95 -1.16 -7.37
N GLU A 133 -10.80 -0.65 -6.14
CA GLU A 133 -11.86 -0.10 -5.31
C GLU A 133 -11.54 1.35 -4.96
N LYS A 134 -12.53 2.26 -5.04
CA LYS A 134 -12.31 3.63 -4.58
C LYS A 134 -12.20 3.69 -3.06
N TYR A 135 -11.18 4.35 -2.59
CA TYR A 135 -10.91 4.55 -1.16
C TYR A 135 -12.14 5.09 -0.39
N GLU A 136 -12.90 6.01 -0.98
CA GLU A 136 -14.09 6.59 -0.36
C GLU A 136 -15.24 5.58 -0.16
N LYS A 137 -15.30 4.52 -0.98
CA LYS A 137 -16.33 3.48 -0.88
C LYS A 137 -15.98 2.39 0.11
N VAL A 138 -14.69 2.15 0.33
CA VAL A 138 -14.18 0.98 1.06
C VAL A 138 -13.59 1.37 2.41
N SER A 139 -13.23 2.65 2.60
CA SER A 139 -12.43 3.16 3.70
C SER A 139 -12.91 2.82 5.11
N LYS A 140 -14.15 2.41 5.27
CA LYS A 140 -14.71 2.10 6.59
C LYS A 140 -14.63 0.62 6.98
N TYR A 141 -14.43 -0.28 6.00
CA TYR A 141 -14.61 -1.72 6.19
C TYR A 141 -13.52 -2.60 5.58
N ASP A 142 -12.63 -2.05 4.75
CA ASP A 142 -11.64 -2.82 3.99
C ASP A 142 -10.20 -2.29 4.13
N ASP A 143 -9.92 -1.43 5.08
CA ASP A 143 -8.58 -0.97 5.41
C ASP A 143 -8.28 -1.31 6.88
N GLU A 144 -7.90 -2.55 7.13
CA GLU A 144 -7.38 -2.99 8.41
C GLU A 144 -5.89 -2.70 8.51
N ARG A 145 -5.43 -2.36 9.70
CA ARG A 145 -4.04 -2.00 9.95
C ARG A 145 -3.53 -2.67 11.20
N VAL A 146 -2.32 -3.19 11.11
CA VAL A 146 -1.54 -3.61 12.27
C VAL A 146 -0.20 -2.84 12.29
N PRO A 147 0.40 -2.62 13.46
CA PRO A 147 1.63 -1.83 13.56
C PRO A 147 2.82 -2.54 12.90
N ILE A 148 3.79 -1.75 12.47
CA ILE A 148 5.11 -2.26 12.07
C ILE A 148 5.72 -3.01 13.26
N GLY A 149 6.33 -4.16 13.00
CA GLY A 149 6.85 -5.10 14.01
C GLY A 149 5.84 -6.14 14.48
N TYR A 150 4.57 -6.04 14.05
CA TYR A 150 3.49 -6.96 14.45
C TYR A 150 3.81 -8.43 14.12
N PHE A 151 4.44 -8.68 12.99
CA PHE A 151 4.84 -10.02 12.55
C PHE A 151 6.27 -10.41 12.96
N GLY A 152 6.93 -9.59 13.78
CA GLY A 152 8.33 -9.80 14.17
C GLY A 152 9.34 -9.61 13.03
N GLU A 153 8.95 -8.88 12.00
CA GLU A 153 9.71 -8.67 10.79
C GLU A 153 10.87 -7.68 10.96
N ASP A 154 11.96 -7.92 10.21
CA ASP A 154 13.10 -6.98 10.10
C ASP A 154 13.08 -6.24 8.77
N TRP A 155 12.69 -4.98 8.81
CA TRP A 155 12.74 -4.08 7.64
C TRP A 155 14.17 -3.68 7.26
N GLY A 156 15.14 -4.04 8.06
CA GLY A 156 16.51 -3.58 7.97
C GLY A 156 16.66 -2.16 8.54
N THR A 157 17.68 -1.95 9.32
CA THR A 157 18.06 -0.61 9.75
C THR A 157 19.11 -0.05 8.81
N PRO A 158 19.13 1.29 8.55
CA PRO A 158 20.30 1.90 7.94
C PRO A 158 21.54 1.48 8.73
N ASN A 159 22.61 1.13 8.03
CA ASN A 159 23.87 0.86 8.70
C ASN A 159 24.22 2.04 9.60
N LYS A 160 24.47 1.72 10.85
CA LYS A 160 24.94 2.69 11.84
C LYS A 160 26.36 3.14 11.52
#